data_7e590c2c8550ede4da8ee1dfc5c36633
#
_entry.id   7e590c2c8550ede4da8ee1dfc5c36633
#
_cell.length_a   1.000
_cell.length_b   1.000
_cell.length_c   1.000
_cell.angle_alpha   90.00
_cell.angle_beta   90.00
_cell.angle_gamma   90.00
#
_symmetry.space_group_name_H-M   'P 1'
#
loop_
_entity.id
_entity.type
_entity.pdbx_description
1 polymer ?
#
loop_
_entity_poly.entity_id
_entity_poly.type
_entity_poly.pdbx_seq_one_letter_code
_entity_poly.pdbx_strand_id
1 'polypeptide(L)'
;FVPASGAATRMFQSLQRALDDAGATWFDWSDRAAKGDRGAAEVVQLVERLDELPFADELRAAAGEETWSDPRGRLGDLLGALLLPSGLGLGSRPKGLVPFHVEEEGARTPFEEHLVEAALTVRAASGRTAVHFTVAEEARASFEALLERHRPDLERRLHARFDVTFSVQERATDTLAVGLDGEPFRTAEGELLFRPGGHGALLGNLAATGGDVVFVKNIDNVVPDSR
;
A
#
# COMPACT_ATOMS: atom_id res chain seq x y z
N PHE A 1 2.15 1.20 17.18
CA PHE A 1 3.28 0.81 16.33
C PHE A 1 2.76 0.11 15.09
N VAL A 2 3.09 0.64 13.92
CA VAL A 2 2.56 0.17 12.66
C VAL A 2 3.71 -0.14 11.69
N PRO A 3 4.00 -1.43 11.41
CA PRO A 3 4.87 -1.83 10.32
C PRO A 3 4.28 -1.41 8.97
N ALA A 4 4.92 -0.46 8.27
CA ALA A 4 4.43 0.15 7.04
C ALA A 4 5.44 0.13 5.87
N SER A 5 6.54 -0.64 6.00
CA SER A 5 7.58 -0.74 4.97
C SER A 5 7.19 -1.59 3.77
N GLY A 6 6.07 -2.32 3.83
CA GLY A 6 5.63 -3.21 2.76
C GLY A 6 5.13 -2.46 1.52
N ALA A 7 5.68 -2.78 0.35
CA ALA A 7 5.17 -2.32 -0.93
C ALA A 7 3.87 -3.04 -1.32
N ALA A 8 3.04 -2.39 -2.13
CA ALA A 8 1.79 -2.97 -2.64
C ALA A 8 1.99 -3.99 -3.78
N THR A 9 3.23 -4.33 -4.13
CA THR A 9 3.56 -5.19 -5.28
C THR A 9 2.82 -6.53 -5.29
N ARG A 10 2.63 -7.16 -4.12
CA ARG A 10 1.85 -8.41 -4.04
C ARG A 10 0.35 -8.19 -4.25
N MET A 11 -0.17 -7.04 -3.84
CA MET A 11 -1.58 -6.68 -4.02
C MET A 11 -1.92 -6.54 -5.52
N PHE A 12 -1.01 -5.99 -6.30
CA PHE A 12 -1.21 -5.74 -7.72
C PHE A 12 -0.52 -6.78 -8.64
N GLN A 13 -0.05 -7.91 -8.09
CA GLN A 13 0.73 -8.90 -8.84
C GLN A 13 -0.01 -9.45 -10.07
N SER A 14 -1.30 -9.74 -9.95
CA SER A 14 -2.11 -10.25 -11.06
C SER A 14 -2.30 -9.19 -12.15
N LEU A 15 -2.50 -7.94 -11.75
CA LEU A 15 -2.63 -6.82 -12.66
C LEU A 15 -1.30 -6.51 -13.36
N GLN A 16 -0.18 -6.63 -12.65
CA GLN A 16 1.15 -6.48 -13.25
C GLN A 16 1.41 -7.56 -14.30
N ARG A 17 1.05 -8.82 -14.00
CA ARG A 17 1.15 -9.90 -15.00
C ARG A 17 0.29 -9.63 -16.22
N ALA A 18 -0.90 -9.05 -16.02
CA ALA A 18 -1.77 -8.71 -17.14
C ALA A 18 -1.20 -7.55 -17.97
N LEU A 19 -0.56 -6.58 -17.35
CA LEU A 19 0.13 -5.50 -18.06
C LEU A 19 1.33 -6.02 -18.85
N ASP A 20 2.08 -6.98 -18.30
CA ASP A 20 3.26 -7.59 -18.93
C ASP A 20 2.89 -8.52 -20.08
N ASP A 21 1.66 -9.10 -20.09
CA ASP A 21 1.14 -9.99 -21.14
C ASP A 21 0.47 -9.16 -22.26
N ALA A 22 1.27 -8.38 -23.00
CA ALA A 22 0.80 -7.46 -24.04
C ALA A 22 0.05 -8.16 -25.20
N GLY A 23 0.12 -9.47 -25.31
CA GLY A 23 -0.58 -10.25 -26.34
C GLY A 23 -1.97 -10.75 -25.93
N ALA A 24 -2.29 -10.73 -24.63
CA ALA A 24 -3.57 -11.21 -24.14
C ALA A 24 -4.65 -10.13 -24.21
N THR A 25 -5.79 -10.51 -24.76
CA THR A 25 -6.98 -9.67 -24.87
C THR A 25 -7.85 -9.76 -23.62
N TRP A 26 -8.84 -8.87 -23.48
CA TRP A 26 -9.89 -9.00 -22.49
C TRP A 26 -10.59 -10.38 -22.53
N PHE A 27 -10.82 -10.90 -23.74
CA PHE A 27 -11.46 -12.21 -23.91
C PHE A 27 -10.61 -13.32 -23.27
N ASP A 28 -9.29 -13.29 -23.46
CA ASP A 28 -8.38 -14.29 -22.89
C ASP A 28 -8.41 -14.25 -21.36
N TRP A 29 -8.41 -13.04 -20.75
CA TRP A 29 -8.51 -12.87 -19.30
C TRP A 29 -9.86 -13.34 -18.77
N SER A 30 -10.97 -13.02 -19.45
CA SER A 30 -12.31 -13.48 -19.08
C SER A 30 -12.47 -15.00 -19.18
N ASP A 31 -11.91 -15.63 -20.20
CA ASP A 31 -11.93 -17.09 -20.37
C ASP A 31 -11.08 -17.80 -19.29
N ARG A 32 -9.88 -17.28 -18.99
CA ARG A 32 -9.05 -17.78 -17.88
C ARG A 32 -9.79 -17.67 -16.54
N ALA A 33 -10.44 -16.55 -16.28
CA ALA A 33 -11.23 -16.33 -15.05
C ALA A 33 -12.40 -17.32 -14.95
N ALA A 34 -13.13 -17.55 -16.03
CA ALA A 34 -14.22 -18.53 -16.11
C ALA A 34 -13.75 -19.97 -15.86
N LYS A 35 -12.48 -20.27 -16.19
CA LYS A 35 -11.81 -21.57 -15.93
C LYS A 35 -11.20 -21.68 -14.54
N GLY A 36 -11.38 -20.68 -13.68
CA GLY A 36 -10.97 -20.69 -12.28
C GLY A 36 -9.58 -20.12 -12.00
N ASP A 37 -8.97 -19.40 -12.95
CA ASP A 37 -7.74 -18.64 -12.70
C ASP A 37 -8.05 -17.43 -11.82
N ARG A 38 -7.53 -17.46 -10.57
CA ARG A 38 -7.76 -16.41 -9.57
C ARG A 38 -7.17 -15.07 -10.01
N GLY A 39 -5.98 -15.07 -10.61
CA GLY A 39 -5.34 -13.84 -11.06
C GLY A 39 -6.14 -13.18 -12.20
N ALA A 40 -6.66 -13.98 -13.12
CA ALA A 40 -7.53 -13.49 -14.17
C ALA A 40 -8.86 -12.96 -13.60
N ALA A 41 -9.42 -13.62 -12.59
CA ALA A 41 -10.63 -13.14 -11.90
C ALA A 41 -10.42 -11.76 -11.24
N GLU A 42 -9.23 -11.50 -10.67
CA GLU A 42 -8.88 -10.19 -10.09
C GLU A 42 -8.84 -9.10 -11.19
N VAL A 43 -8.29 -9.41 -12.37
CA VAL A 43 -8.28 -8.47 -13.52
C VAL A 43 -9.71 -8.16 -13.98
N VAL A 44 -10.54 -9.19 -14.11
CA VAL A 44 -11.94 -9.03 -14.51
C VAL A 44 -12.71 -8.20 -13.48
N GLN A 45 -12.56 -8.52 -12.19
CA GLN A 45 -13.24 -7.81 -11.10
C GLN A 45 -12.82 -6.33 -11.04
N LEU A 46 -11.54 -6.02 -11.26
CA LEU A 46 -11.07 -4.63 -11.32
C LEU A 46 -11.86 -3.85 -12.38
N VAL A 47 -11.91 -4.38 -13.61
CA VAL A 47 -12.57 -3.69 -14.74
C VAL A 47 -14.09 -3.57 -14.54
N GLU A 48 -14.71 -4.56 -13.92
CA GLU A 48 -16.16 -4.56 -13.66
C GLU A 48 -16.57 -3.61 -12.52
N ARG A 49 -15.62 -3.23 -11.66
CA ARG A 49 -15.86 -2.41 -10.47
C ARG A 49 -15.04 -1.13 -10.44
N LEU A 50 -14.65 -0.59 -11.59
CA LEU A 50 -13.80 0.59 -11.70
C LEU A 50 -14.35 1.79 -10.92
N ASP A 51 -15.66 2.05 -11.01
CA ASP A 51 -16.32 3.18 -10.35
C ASP A 51 -16.44 3.02 -8.83
N GLU A 52 -16.18 1.80 -8.30
CA GLU A 52 -16.20 1.52 -6.87
C GLU A 52 -14.82 1.68 -6.20
N LEU A 53 -13.78 1.90 -6.99
CA LEU A 53 -12.41 2.04 -6.46
C LEU A 53 -12.26 3.36 -5.70
N PRO A 54 -11.57 3.36 -4.54
CA PRO A 54 -11.32 4.59 -3.79
C PRO A 54 -10.54 5.68 -4.56
N PHE A 55 -9.88 5.30 -5.63
CA PHE A 55 -9.09 6.16 -6.53
C PHE A 55 -9.66 6.20 -7.96
N ALA A 56 -10.97 5.96 -8.13
CA ALA A 56 -11.63 5.90 -9.45
C ALA A 56 -11.47 7.20 -10.23
N ASP A 57 -11.69 8.35 -9.59
CA ASP A 57 -11.60 9.65 -10.23
C ASP A 57 -10.16 9.98 -10.70
N GLU A 58 -9.17 9.69 -9.85
CA GLU A 58 -7.75 9.87 -10.20
C GLU A 58 -7.33 8.91 -11.32
N LEU A 59 -7.82 7.66 -11.28
CA LEU A 59 -7.53 6.69 -12.33
C LEU A 59 -8.16 7.10 -13.65
N ARG A 60 -9.40 7.58 -13.64
CA ARG A 60 -10.08 8.11 -14.82
C ARG A 60 -9.32 9.28 -15.43
N ALA A 61 -8.88 10.22 -14.59
CA ALA A 61 -8.07 11.36 -15.03
C ALA A 61 -6.72 10.92 -15.65
N ALA A 62 -6.07 9.91 -15.08
CA ALA A 62 -4.80 9.39 -15.57
C ALA A 62 -4.93 8.55 -16.85
N ALA A 63 -5.99 7.73 -16.95
CA ALA A 63 -6.24 6.86 -18.09
C ALA A 63 -6.84 7.58 -19.29
N GLY A 64 -7.56 8.67 -19.03
CA GLY A 64 -8.30 9.43 -20.05
C GLY A 64 -9.66 8.83 -20.40
N GLU A 65 -10.57 9.66 -20.94
CA GLU A 65 -11.96 9.28 -21.24
C GLU A 65 -12.09 8.15 -22.25
N GLU A 66 -11.20 8.04 -23.21
CA GLU A 66 -11.25 6.95 -24.19
C GLU A 66 -11.02 5.59 -23.54
N THR A 67 -10.03 5.50 -22.64
CA THR A 67 -9.72 4.28 -21.88
C THR A 67 -10.81 3.97 -20.87
N TRP A 68 -11.34 5.01 -20.21
CA TRP A 68 -12.41 4.84 -19.22
C TRP A 68 -13.73 4.35 -19.84
N SER A 69 -14.09 4.83 -21.06
CA SER A 69 -15.29 4.42 -21.77
C SER A 69 -15.20 3.03 -22.40
N ASP A 70 -13.99 2.56 -22.71
CA ASP A 70 -13.73 1.20 -23.22
C ASP A 70 -12.58 0.51 -22.48
N PRO A 71 -12.73 0.24 -21.18
CA PRO A 71 -11.67 -0.35 -20.37
C PRO A 71 -11.31 -1.79 -20.77
N ARG A 72 -12.22 -2.48 -21.45
CA ARG A 72 -12.01 -3.83 -21.97
C ARG A 72 -11.16 -3.84 -23.23
N GLY A 73 -11.45 -2.96 -24.16
CA GLY A 73 -10.67 -2.82 -25.40
C GLY A 73 -9.31 -2.16 -25.16
N ARG A 74 -9.16 -1.41 -24.08
CA ARG A 74 -7.95 -0.67 -23.71
C ARG A 74 -7.36 -1.13 -22.37
N LEU A 75 -7.43 -2.43 -22.08
CA LEU A 75 -7.00 -3.00 -20.79
C LEU A 75 -5.54 -2.63 -20.47
N GLY A 76 -4.64 -2.69 -21.44
CA GLY A 76 -3.24 -2.34 -21.26
C GLY A 76 -3.03 -0.88 -20.85
N ASP A 77 -3.77 0.05 -21.48
CA ASP A 77 -3.72 1.48 -21.17
C ASP A 77 -4.26 1.75 -19.77
N LEU A 78 -5.37 1.11 -19.40
CA LEU A 78 -5.94 1.20 -18.07
C LEU A 78 -4.97 0.70 -16.98
N LEU A 79 -4.39 -0.49 -17.18
CA LEU A 79 -3.43 -1.07 -16.24
C LEU A 79 -2.13 -0.25 -16.18
N GLY A 80 -1.69 0.31 -17.29
CA GLY A 80 -0.56 1.24 -17.35
C GLY A 80 -0.83 2.50 -16.53
N ALA A 81 -2.00 3.12 -16.68
CA ALA A 81 -2.41 4.28 -15.91
C ALA A 81 -2.51 3.98 -14.40
N LEU A 82 -2.91 2.77 -14.03
CA LEU A 82 -3.01 2.34 -12.64
C LEU A 82 -1.62 2.08 -12.02
N LEU A 83 -0.78 1.30 -12.69
CA LEU A 83 0.40 0.68 -12.08
C LEU A 83 1.69 1.46 -12.30
N LEU A 84 1.86 2.11 -13.48
CA LEU A 84 3.13 2.74 -13.86
C LEU A 84 3.29 4.14 -13.27
N PRO A 85 4.55 4.60 -13.08
CA PRO A 85 4.83 5.96 -12.58
C PRO A 85 4.30 7.09 -13.48
N SER A 86 4.04 6.82 -14.75
CA SER A 86 3.40 7.76 -15.68
C SER A 86 1.92 8.01 -15.40
N GLY A 87 1.30 7.16 -14.61
CA GLY A 87 -0.07 7.29 -14.11
C GLY A 87 -0.10 7.40 -12.58
N LEU A 88 -0.90 6.56 -11.91
CA LEU A 88 -1.00 6.55 -10.44
C LEU A 88 0.21 5.92 -9.73
N GLY A 89 1.00 5.09 -10.41
CA GLY A 89 2.20 4.44 -9.85
C GLY A 89 1.91 3.45 -8.72
N LEU A 90 0.71 2.89 -8.65
CA LEU A 90 0.31 2.02 -7.52
C LEU A 90 1.10 0.71 -7.48
N GLY A 91 1.67 0.26 -8.61
CA GLY A 91 2.46 -0.97 -8.68
C GLY A 91 3.70 -0.99 -7.78
N SER A 92 4.27 0.18 -7.48
CA SER A 92 5.44 0.34 -6.61
C SER A 92 5.17 1.13 -5.32
N ARG A 93 3.94 1.65 -5.16
CA ARG A 93 3.58 2.49 -4.01
C ARG A 93 3.58 1.66 -2.71
N PRO A 94 4.04 2.23 -1.57
CA PRO A 94 3.83 1.61 -0.27
C PRO A 94 2.34 1.37 0.02
N LYS A 95 1.99 0.22 0.60
CA LYS A 95 0.60 -0.11 0.94
C LYS A 95 -0.11 0.97 1.73
N GLY A 96 0.60 1.57 2.70
CA GLY A 96 0.05 2.62 3.55
C GLY A 96 -0.35 3.89 2.82
N LEU A 97 0.07 4.05 1.56
CA LEU A 97 -0.21 5.22 0.73
C LEU A 97 -1.18 4.94 -0.44
N VAL A 98 -1.69 3.71 -0.54
CA VAL A 98 -2.75 3.35 -1.51
C VAL A 98 -4.11 3.59 -0.83
N PRO A 99 -5.03 4.37 -1.41
CA PRO A 99 -6.36 4.53 -0.83
C PRO A 99 -7.11 3.19 -0.75
N PHE A 100 -7.68 2.88 0.42
CA PHE A 100 -8.39 1.62 0.67
C PHE A 100 -9.89 1.79 0.81
N HIS A 101 -10.33 2.90 1.42
CA HIS A 101 -11.73 3.14 1.69
C HIS A 101 -12.17 4.51 1.21
N VAL A 102 -13.47 4.64 0.93
CA VAL A 102 -14.13 5.92 0.69
C VAL A 102 -14.92 6.27 1.94
N GLU A 103 -14.60 7.39 2.54
CA GLU A 103 -15.31 7.97 3.68
C GLU A 103 -16.08 9.22 3.23
N GLU A 104 -16.83 9.86 4.14
CA GLU A 104 -17.59 11.08 3.79
C GLU A 104 -16.69 12.20 3.25
N GLU A 105 -15.45 12.28 3.70
CA GLU A 105 -14.49 13.32 3.28
C GLU A 105 -13.67 12.92 2.04
N GLY A 106 -13.88 11.74 1.50
CA GLY A 106 -13.18 11.21 0.32
C GLY A 106 -12.37 9.94 0.59
N ALA A 107 -11.52 9.61 -0.36
CA ALA A 107 -10.68 8.43 -0.28
C ALA A 107 -9.65 8.55 0.85
N ARG A 108 -9.49 7.47 1.63
CA ARG A 108 -8.58 7.42 2.77
C ARG A 108 -7.57 6.29 2.62
N THR A 109 -6.32 6.60 2.94
CA THR A 109 -5.22 5.63 2.93
C THR A 109 -5.14 4.87 4.26
N PRO A 110 -4.54 3.65 4.30
CA PRO A 110 -4.30 2.93 5.55
C PRO A 110 -3.49 3.75 6.56
N PHE A 111 -2.58 4.60 6.11
CA PHE A 111 -1.84 5.50 6.99
C PHE A 111 -2.77 6.45 7.75
N GLU A 112 -3.72 7.07 7.06
CA GLU A 112 -4.72 7.97 7.67
C GLU A 112 -5.67 7.20 8.58
N GLU A 113 -6.11 5.99 8.17
CA GLU A 113 -6.96 5.11 8.99
C GLU A 113 -6.30 4.79 10.34
N HIS A 114 -5.01 4.48 10.35
CA HIS A 114 -4.28 4.23 11.59
C HIS A 114 -4.16 5.47 12.49
N LEU A 115 -4.12 6.68 11.93
CA LEU A 115 -4.18 7.91 12.72
C LEU A 115 -5.56 8.09 13.35
N VAL A 116 -6.63 7.85 12.60
CA VAL A 116 -8.01 7.90 13.11
C VAL A 116 -8.18 6.88 14.24
N GLU A 117 -7.83 5.62 14.00
CA GLU A 117 -7.93 4.55 15.00
C GLU A 117 -7.10 4.86 16.26
N ALA A 118 -5.89 5.37 16.10
CA ALA A 118 -5.05 5.72 17.21
C ALA A 118 -5.68 6.85 18.07
N ALA A 119 -6.30 7.86 17.44
CA ALA A 119 -7.01 8.90 18.16
C ALA A 119 -8.20 8.37 18.97
N LEU A 120 -8.83 7.28 18.50
CA LEU A 120 -9.96 6.66 19.20
C LEU A 120 -9.52 5.69 20.30
N THR A 121 -8.34 5.05 20.17
CA THR A 121 -7.94 3.93 21.04
C THR A 121 -6.84 4.27 22.02
N VAL A 122 -5.84 5.10 21.64
CA VAL A 122 -4.65 5.36 22.47
C VAL A 122 -4.44 6.83 22.82
N ARG A 123 -5.43 7.69 22.58
CA ARG A 123 -5.36 9.10 22.94
C ARG A 123 -5.25 9.27 24.46
N ALA A 124 -4.21 9.92 24.91
CA ALA A 124 -4.04 10.26 26.32
C ALA A 124 -5.07 11.32 26.79
N ALA A 125 -5.27 11.44 28.09
CA ALA A 125 -6.15 12.46 28.67
C ALA A 125 -5.73 13.91 28.31
N SER A 126 -4.45 14.12 27.99
CA SER A 126 -3.92 15.39 27.46
C SER A 126 -4.31 15.70 26.01
N GLY A 127 -4.98 14.78 25.32
CA GLY A 127 -5.28 14.85 23.89
C GLY A 127 -4.14 14.38 22.97
N ARG A 128 -2.97 14.05 23.51
CA ARG A 128 -1.84 13.53 22.71
C ARG A 128 -2.10 12.09 22.28
N THR A 129 -1.75 11.80 21.04
CA THR A 129 -1.88 10.49 20.40
C THR A 129 -0.54 10.13 19.75
N ALA A 130 0.19 9.22 20.37
CA ALA A 130 1.50 8.78 19.87
C ALA A 130 1.33 7.62 18.89
N VAL A 131 1.89 7.77 17.68
CA VAL A 131 1.89 6.73 16.65
C VAL A 131 3.29 6.61 16.07
N HIS A 132 3.77 5.38 15.95
CA HIS A 132 5.06 5.09 15.34
C HIS A 132 4.89 4.21 14.11
N PHE A 133 5.42 4.65 12.97
CA PHE A 133 5.44 3.88 11.74
C PHE A 133 6.86 3.45 11.38
N THR A 134 7.04 2.19 10.98
CA THR A 134 8.27 1.78 10.31
C THR A 134 8.02 1.79 8.81
N VAL A 135 8.81 2.55 8.08
CA VAL A 135 8.65 2.76 6.64
C VAL A 135 9.93 2.36 5.89
N ALA A 136 9.81 2.13 4.58
CA ALA A 136 11.00 2.05 3.73
C ALA A 136 11.64 3.43 3.61
N GLU A 137 12.98 3.50 3.56
CA GLU A 137 13.72 4.77 3.52
C GLU A 137 13.26 5.66 2.35
N GLU A 138 13.13 5.07 1.17
CA GLU A 138 12.69 5.76 -0.05
C GLU A 138 11.24 6.28 0.00
N ALA A 139 10.42 5.71 0.87
CA ALA A 139 9.01 6.09 1.02
C ALA A 139 8.77 7.13 2.12
N ARG A 140 9.74 7.36 3.01
CA ARG A 140 9.59 8.20 4.20
C ARG A 140 9.08 9.60 3.88
N ALA A 141 9.67 10.25 2.89
CA ALA A 141 9.26 11.60 2.49
C ALA A 141 7.79 11.66 2.03
N SER A 142 7.28 10.60 1.39
CA SER A 142 5.88 10.52 0.95
C SER A 142 4.91 10.38 2.12
N PHE A 143 5.27 9.61 3.16
CA PHE A 143 4.48 9.51 4.40
C PHE A 143 4.48 10.84 5.17
N GLU A 144 5.63 11.50 5.29
CA GLU A 144 5.75 12.80 5.93
C GLU A 144 4.92 13.87 5.21
N ALA A 145 4.96 13.91 3.88
CA ALA A 145 4.16 14.83 3.06
C ALA A 145 2.66 14.59 3.22
N LEU A 146 2.22 13.32 3.26
CA LEU A 146 0.82 12.98 3.48
C LEU A 146 0.37 13.41 4.89
N LEU A 147 1.21 13.15 5.90
CA LEU A 147 0.96 13.60 7.28
C LEU A 147 0.78 15.11 7.36
N GLU A 148 1.71 15.88 6.82
CA GLU A 148 1.65 17.36 6.84
C GLU A 148 0.37 17.89 6.18
N ARG A 149 -0.07 17.26 5.11
CA ARG A 149 -1.31 17.65 4.40
C ARG A 149 -2.55 17.41 5.24
N HIS A 150 -2.66 16.26 5.91
CA HIS A 150 -3.91 15.81 6.56
C HIS A 150 -3.95 16.04 8.06
N ARG A 151 -2.78 16.21 8.73
CA ARG A 151 -2.69 16.42 10.18
C ARG A 151 -3.60 17.53 10.70
N PRO A 152 -3.62 18.77 10.13
CA PRO A 152 -4.42 19.85 10.70
C PRO A 152 -5.92 19.54 10.73
N ASP A 153 -6.41 18.87 9.71
CA ASP A 153 -7.81 18.45 9.61
C ASP A 153 -8.15 17.31 10.58
N LEU A 154 -7.32 16.27 10.59
CA LEU A 154 -7.48 15.14 11.51
C LEU A 154 -7.43 15.58 12.97
N GLU A 155 -6.48 16.43 13.36
CA GLU A 155 -6.37 16.94 14.73
C GLU A 155 -7.59 17.74 15.16
N ARG A 156 -8.13 18.57 14.25
CA ARG A 156 -9.34 19.34 14.50
C ARG A 156 -10.57 18.45 14.68
N ARG A 157 -10.77 17.48 13.76
CA ARG A 157 -11.94 16.59 13.76
C ARG A 157 -11.95 15.63 14.95
N LEU A 158 -10.79 15.07 15.27
CA LEU A 158 -10.66 14.03 16.30
C LEU A 158 -10.37 14.61 17.68
N HIS A 159 -10.25 15.94 17.80
CA HIS A 159 -9.82 16.61 19.04
C HIS A 159 -8.56 15.96 19.63
N ALA A 160 -7.58 15.65 18.78
CA ALA A 160 -6.34 14.98 19.12
C ALA A 160 -5.13 15.82 18.71
N ARG A 161 -3.96 15.51 19.27
CA ARG A 161 -2.66 16.04 18.82
C ARG A 161 -1.76 14.86 18.49
N PHE A 162 -1.44 14.70 17.23
CA PHE A 162 -0.63 13.59 16.78
C PHE A 162 0.86 13.81 17.00
N ASP A 163 1.46 12.85 17.70
CA ASP A 163 2.90 12.71 17.87
C ASP A 163 3.36 11.53 17.03
N VAL A 164 3.58 11.79 15.74
CA VAL A 164 3.91 10.75 14.76
C VAL A 164 5.41 10.69 14.58
N THR A 165 5.95 9.50 14.73
CA THR A 165 7.38 9.23 14.52
C THR A 165 7.57 8.15 13.47
N PHE A 166 8.69 8.22 12.77
CA PHE A 166 9.06 7.26 11.73
C PHE A 166 10.41 6.63 12.04
N SER A 167 10.54 5.34 11.74
CA SER A 167 11.84 4.66 11.69
C SER A 167 11.95 3.80 10.44
N VAL A 168 13.17 3.40 10.13
CA VAL A 168 13.48 2.48 9.03
C VAL A 168 14.01 1.19 9.63
N GLN A 169 13.76 0.05 8.99
CA GLN A 169 14.33 -1.22 9.40
C GLN A 169 15.86 -1.16 9.29
N GLU A 170 16.56 -1.64 10.31
CA GLU A 170 18.01 -1.71 10.30
C GLU A 170 18.49 -2.75 9.28
N ARG A 171 19.41 -2.38 8.39
CA ARG A 171 20.00 -3.27 7.39
C ARG A 171 20.65 -4.52 7.97
N ALA A 172 21.14 -4.43 9.21
CA ALA A 172 21.68 -5.58 9.94
C ALA A 172 20.67 -6.70 10.18
N THR A 173 19.37 -6.40 10.04
CA THR A 173 18.25 -7.36 10.16
C THR A 173 17.78 -7.92 8.82
N ASP A 174 18.42 -7.55 7.72
CA ASP A 174 18.11 -8.08 6.40
C ASP A 174 18.46 -9.56 6.31
N THR A 175 17.67 -10.31 5.56
CA THR A 175 17.84 -11.73 5.33
C THR A 175 18.52 -12.00 4.00
N LEU A 176 19.44 -12.96 3.98
CA LEU A 176 20.08 -13.41 2.75
C LEU A 176 19.03 -14.13 1.88
N ALA A 177 18.92 -13.71 0.62
CA ALA A 177 18.11 -14.44 -0.35
C ALA A 177 18.82 -15.74 -0.77
N VAL A 178 18.04 -16.83 -0.88
CA VAL A 178 18.53 -18.12 -1.35
C VAL A 178 17.72 -18.59 -2.55
N GLY A 179 18.38 -19.32 -3.44
CA GLY A 179 17.73 -19.99 -4.57
C GLY A 179 16.90 -21.19 -4.12
N LEU A 180 16.19 -21.81 -5.06
CA LEU A 180 15.42 -23.05 -4.79
C LEU A 180 16.31 -24.25 -4.47
N ASP A 181 17.59 -24.17 -4.83
CA ASP A 181 18.65 -25.14 -4.51
C ASP A 181 19.25 -24.94 -3.11
N GLY A 182 18.86 -23.89 -2.40
CA GLY A 182 19.38 -23.54 -1.07
C GLY A 182 20.67 -22.72 -1.10
N GLU A 183 21.25 -22.44 -2.27
CA GLU A 183 22.47 -21.64 -2.39
C GLU A 183 22.15 -20.14 -2.30
N PRO A 184 23.11 -19.32 -1.78
CA PRO A 184 22.96 -17.87 -1.73
C PRO A 184 22.72 -17.26 -3.11
N PHE A 185 21.61 -16.51 -3.24
CA PHE A 185 21.30 -15.81 -4.48
C PHE A 185 22.29 -14.66 -4.70
N ARG A 186 22.81 -14.56 -5.92
CA ARG A 186 23.71 -13.50 -6.35
C ARG A 186 23.10 -12.67 -7.47
N THR A 187 23.37 -11.36 -7.44
CA THR A 187 23.01 -10.45 -8.53
C THR A 187 23.83 -10.74 -9.80
N ALA A 188 23.51 -10.08 -10.90
CA ALA A 188 24.29 -10.18 -12.13
C ALA A 188 25.76 -9.75 -11.96
N GLU A 189 26.04 -8.90 -10.98
CA GLU A 189 27.37 -8.42 -10.60
C GLU A 189 28.11 -9.40 -9.64
N GLY A 190 27.44 -10.49 -9.24
CA GLY A 190 28.00 -11.52 -8.35
C GLY A 190 27.88 -11.22 -6.85
N GLU A 191 27.22 -10.12 -6.48
CA GLU A 191 27.01 -9.74 -5.08
C GLU A 191 25.92 -10.57 -4.42
N LEU A 192 26.02 -10.78 -3.10
CA LEU A 192 24.95 -11.43 -2.32
C LEU A 192 23.73 -10.51 -2.24
N LEU A 193 22.56 -11.08 -2.50
CA LEU A 193 21.29 -10.35 -2.39
C LEU A 193 20.73 -10.44 -0.97
N PHE A 194 20.61 -9.31 -0.30
CA PHE A 194 19.92 -9.18 0.97
C PHE A 194 18.54 -8.54 0.75
N ARG A 195 17.57 -8.96 1.55
CA ARG A 195 16.21 -8.44 1.51
C ARG A 195 15.74 -8.07 2.91
N PRO A 196 14.91 -7.03 3.05
CA PRO A 196 14.32 -6.69 4.33
C PRO A 196 13.66 -7.90 4.98
N GLY A 197 13.95 -8.14 6.24
CA GLY A 197 13.35 -9.20 7.04
C GLY A 197 11.86 -8.95 7.29
N GLY A 198 11.17 -9.97 7.81
CA GLY A 198 9.77 -9.84 8.22
C GLY A 198 9.62 -9.01 9.50
N HIS A 199 8.40 -8.97 10.07
CA HIS A 199 8.08 -8.14 11.24
C HIS A 199 8.98 -8.40 12.46
N GLY A 200 9.54 -9.59 12.61
CA GLY A 200 10.53 -9.89 13.66
C GLY A 200 11.79 -9.02 13.58
N ALA A 201 12.17 -8.57 12.39
CA ALA A 201 13.29 -7.66 12.21
C ALA A 201 13.03 -6.25 12.80
N LEU A 202 11.80 -5.92 13.13
CA LEU A 202 11.39 -4.62 13.66
C LEU A 202 11.34 -4.60 15.18
N LEU A 203 11.79 -5.64 15.89
CA LEU A 203 11.81 -5.67 17.35
C LEU A 203 12.65 -4.54 17.96
N GLY A 204 13.77 -4.18 17.33
CA GLY A 204 14.58 -3.04 17.75
C GLY A 204 13.82 -1.71 17.61
N ASN A 205 13.14 -1.53 16.51
CA ASN A 205 12.30 -0.35 16.24
C ASN A 205 11.15 -0.25 17.28
N LEU A 206 10.49 -1.39 17.59
CA LEU A 206 9.44 -1.46 18.58
C LEU A 206 9.96 -1.10 19.99
N ALA A 207 11.08 -1.70 20.40
CA ALA A 207 11.71 -1.42 21.70
C ALA A 207 12.10 0.06 21.85
N ALA A 208 12.56 0.70 20.77
CA ALA A 208 12.95 2.09 20.76
C ALA A 208 11.78 3.07 20.96
N THR A 209 10.52 2.63 20.86
CA THR A 209 9.35 3.50 21.13
C THR A 209 9.22 3.88 22.59
N GLY A 210 9.79 3.09 23.52
CA GLY A 210 9.81 3.37 24.96
C GLY A 210 8.44 3.34 25.64
N GLY A 211 7.41 2.80 25.00
CA GLY A 211 6.07 2.72 25.57
C GLY A 211 5.92 1.58 26.59
N ASP A 212 5.23 1.82 27.74
CA ASP A 212 4.91 0.78 28.72
C ASP A 212 3.89 -0.24 28.14
N VAL A 213 2.99 0.23 27.29
CA VAL A 213 2.01 -0.58 26.53
C VAL A 213 2.03 -0.11 25.10
N VAL A 214 2.22 -1.03 24.16
CA VAL A 214 2.26 -0.74 22.72
C VAL A 214 1.28 -1.63 21.99
N PHE A 215 0.32 -1.01 21.28
CA PHE A 215 -0.53 -1.71 20.32
C PHE A 215 0.24 -1.86 19.01
N VAL A 216 0.25 -3.07 18.46
CA VAL A 216 0.91 -3.38 17.20
C VAL A 216 -0.15 -3.77 16.18
N LYS A 217 -0.18 -3.09 15.03
CA LYS A 217 -1.10 -3.38 13.94
C LYS A 217 -0.38 -3.35 12.60
N ASN A 218 -0.71 -4.26 11.71
CA ASN A 218 -0.21 -4.20 10.34
C ASN A 218 -0.85 -3.04 9.59
N ILE A 219 -0.11 -2.45 8.66
CA ILE A 219 -0.57 -1.29 7.87
C ILE A 219 -1.87 -1.55 7.10
N ASP A 220 -2.12 -2.77 6.68
CA ASP A 220 -3.30 -3.18 5.92
C ASP A 220 -4.44 -3.73 6.79
N ASN A 221 -4.28 -3.70 8.12
CA ASN A 221 -5.33 -4.12 9.06
C ASN A 221 -6.15 -2.90 9.52
N VAL A 222 -6.91 -2.35 8.61
CA VAL A 222 -7.77 -1.18 8.79
C VAL A 222 -9.21 -1.51 8.41
N VAL A 223 -10.14 -0.75 8.96
CA VAL A 223 -11.59 -0.89 8.70
C VAL A 223 -12.20 0.49 8.50
N PRO A 224 -13.24 0.63 7.65
CA PRO A 224 -13.96 1.88 7.52
C PRO A 224 -14.56 2.38 8.84
N ASP A 225 -14.73 3.70 8.99
CA ASP A 225 -15.31 4.33 10.18
C ASP A 225 -16.76 3.87 10.46
N SER A 226 -17.44 3.38 9.43
CA SER A 226 -18.84 2.89 9.51
C SER A 226 -19.01 1.51 10.17
N ARG A 227 -17.92 0.91 10.69
CA ARG A 227 -17.96 -0.44 11.30
C ARG A 227 -17.47 -0.46 12.72
#